data_576337f6d6cad7e74c0a5c8af90f97a4
#
_entry.id   576337f6d6cad7e74c0a5c8af90f97a4
#
_cell.length_a   1.000
_cell.length_b   1.000
_cell.length_c   1.000
_cell.angle_alpha   90.00
_cell.angle_beta   90.00
_cell.angle_gamma   90.00
#
_symmetry.space_group_name_H-M   'P 1'
#
loop_
_entity.id
_entity.type
_entity.pdbx_description
1 polymer ?
#
loop_
_entity_poly.entity_id
_entity_poly.type
_entity_poly.pdbx_seq_one_letter_code
_entity_poly.pdbx_strand_id
1 'polypeptide(L)'
;VREMGLELDSQTPNGVSLGATWVEHLTDFDMLLHHAEELMLVNKQIYYKNSDDVRKHYSPERMKLLVHDVEQGYYRLYLQPKFDPETGTVHSVEALSRYQAPGHELQSPVKFVSLLEKMKLIRYLDFYMLEEVFRLLSRWKTEGRPLIPVSVNFSRITLLESDLFQMLTEIKNKYDVPSSLVMIEITESIGDIEHKVIEAVGSKLRKAGFRISL
;
A
#
# COMPACT_ATOMS: atom_id res chain seq x y z
N VAL A 1 -20.24 28.96 -11.56
CA VAL A 1 -20.07 27.89 -10.58
C VAL A 1 -20.43 28.47 -9.22
N ARG A 2 -21.58 28.10 -8.66
CA ARG A 2 -21.96 28.49 -7.29
C ARG A 2 -21.55 27.35 -6.38
N GLU A 3 -20.63 27.61 -5.46
CA GLU A 3 -20.34 26.71 -4.34
C GLU A 3 -21.55 26.68 -3.41
N MET A 4 -22.20 25.51 -3.30
CA MET A 4 -23.08 25.24 -2.19
C MET A 4 -22.25 24.56 -1.11
N GLY A 5 -21.85 25.30 -0.09
CA GLY A 5 -21.24 24.76 1.11
C GLY A 5 -22.27 23.96 1.91
N LEU A 6 -22.13 22.67 1.95
CA LEU A 6 -22.78 21.82 2.95
C LEU A 6 -21.89 21.84 4.20
N GLU A 7 -22.27 22.60 5.21
CA GLU A 7 -21.70 22.44 6.56
C GLU A 7 -22.23 21.11 7.12
N LEU A 8 -21.37 20.09 7.12
CA LEU A 8 -21.62 18.86 7.85
C LEU A 8 -21.16 19.04 9.30
N ASP A 9 -22.09 18.84 10.23
CA ASP A 9 -21.83 18.88 11.66
C ASP A 9 -20.73 17.89 12.05
N SER A 10 -19.64 18.42 12.61
CA SER A 10 -18.42 17.69 12.96
C SER A 10 -18.55 16.80 14.20
N GLN A 11 -19.78 16.57 14.70
CA GLN A 11 -20.03 15.88 15.97
C GLN A 11 -20.50 14.40 15.85
N THR A 12 -20.56 13.82 14.67
CA THR A 12 -20.90 12.40 14.54
C THR A 12 -19.67 11.52 14.77
N PRO A 13 -19.73 10.56 15.72
CA PRO A 13 -18.61 9.68 16.06
C PRO A 13 -18.18 8.77 14.88
N ASN A 14 -19.04 8.61 13.89
CA ASN A 14 -18.79 7.88 12.66
C ASN A 14 -18.84 8.86 11.49
N GLY A 15 -17.72 9.54 11.22
CA GLY A 15 -17.62 10.51 10.11
C GLY A 15 -17.95 9.86 8.77
N VAL A 16 -18.84 10.49 8.01
CA VAL A 16 -19.14 10.12 6.63
C VAL A 16 -18.34 11.04 5.72
N SER A 17 -17.56 10.45 4.80
CA SER A 17 -16.88 11.20 3.75
C SER A 17 -17.81 11.31 2.54
N LEU A 18 -17.96 12.51 1.98
CA LEU A 18 -18.88 12.80 0.89
C LEU A 18 -18.12 13.42 -0.28
N GLY A 19 -18.36 12.89 -1.48
CA GLY A 19 -17.96 13.52 -2.74
C GLY A 19 -19.21 13.89 -3.53
N ALA A 20 -19.27 15.10 -4.05
CA ALA A 20 -20.36 15.56 -4.88
C ALA A 20 -19.81 16.30 -6.10
N THR A 21 -20.43 16.03 -7.24
CA THR A 21 -20.16 16.74 -8.50
C THR A 21 -21.46 16.93 -9.24
N TRP A 22 -21.52 17.97 -10.07
CA TRP A 22 -22.70 18.25 -10.90
C TRP A 22 -22.29 18.88 -12.22
N VAL A 23 -23.14 18.72 -13.22
CA VAL A 23 -23.03 19.37 -14.53
C VAL A 23 -24.37 19.87 -14.98
N GLU A 24 -24.41 20.94 -15.81
CA GLU A 24 -25.66 21.46 -16.37
C GLU A 24 -26.29 20.50 -17.37
N HIS A 25 -25.47 19.76 -18.11
CA HIS A 25 -25.92 18.76 -19.08
C HIS A 25 -25.15 17.45 -18.88
N LEU A 26 -25.87 16.32 -18.76
CA LEU A 26 -25.28 15.01 -18.60
C LEU A 26 -24.67 14.55 -19.93
N THR A 27 -23.34 14.47 -19.98
CA THR A 27 -22.59 13.99 -21.15
C THR A 27 -22.02 12.60 -20.93
N ASP A 28 -21.60 12.29 -19.69
CA ASP A 28 -21.00 11.01 -19.33
C ASP A 28 -21.21 10.78 -17.82
N PHE A 29 -22.04 9.79 -17.49
CA PHE A 29 -22.35 9.45 -16.10
C PHE A 29 -21.17 8.79 -15.38
N ASP A 30 -20.42 7.95 -16.07
CA ASP A 30 -19.27 7.25 -15.47
C ASP A 30 -18.16 8.22 -15.11
N MET A 31 -17.92 9.24 -15.94
CA MET A 31 -16.96 10.32 -15.65
C MET A 31 -17.39 11.14 -14.42
N LEU A 32 -18.69 11.44 -14.29
CA LEU A 32 -19.21 12.18 -13.14
C LEU A 32 -19.10 11.37 -11.85
N LEU A 33 -19.44 10.08 -11.92
CA LEU A 33 -19.33 9.19 -10.78
C LEU A 33 -17.89 9.06 -10.32
N HIS A 34 -16.96 8.88 -11.26
CA HIS A 34 -15.54 8.82 -10.98
C HIS A 34 -15.01 10.10 -10.30
N HIS A 35 -15.44 11.27 -10.78
CA HIS A 35 -15.06 12.55 -10.18
C HIS A 35 -15.66 12.72 -8.77
N ALA A 36 -16.91 12.30 -8.54
CA ALA A 36 -17.51 12.31 -7.21
C ALA A 36 -16.76 11.37 -6.24
N GLU A 37 -16.35 10.20 -6.71
CA GLU A 37 -15.54 9.23 -5.95
C GLU A 37 -14.16 9.82 -5.60
N GLU A 38 -13.49 10.48 -6.52
CA GLU A 38 -12.22 11.17 -6.26
C GLU A 38 -12.37 12.26 -5.18
N LEU A 39 -13.43 13.08 -5.27
CA LEU A 39 -13.72 14.11 -4.27
C LEU A 39 -14.04 13.52 -2.90
N MET A 40 -14.76 12.41 -2.84
CA MET A 40 -15.02 11.69 -1.59
C MET A 40 -13.73 11.18 -0.97
N LEU A 41 -12.81 10.62 -1.76
CA LEU A 41 -11.51 10.14 -1.29
C LEU A 41 -10.65 11.29 -0.74
N VAL A 42 -10.63 12.43 -1.43
CA VAL A 42 -9.93 13.63 -0.96
C VAL A 42 -10.51 14.09 0.38
N ASN A 43 -11.84 14.17 0.51
CA ASN A 43 -12.50 14.54 1.76
C ASN A 43 -12.23 13.52 2.89
N LYS A 44 -12.23 12.24 2.58
CA LYS A 44 -11.86 11.19 3.52
C LYS A 44 -10.42 11.36 4.03
N GLN A 45 -9.49 11.69 3.15
CA GLN A 45 -8.10 11.97 3.52
C GLN A 45 -7.97 13.24 4.39
N ILE A 46 -8.70 14.31 4.04
CA ILE A 46 -8.74 15.57 4.83
C ILE A 46 -9.32 15.28 6.22
N TYR A 47 -10.42 14.52 6.31
CA TYR A 47 -11.02 14.11 7.57
C TYR A 47 -10.02 13.35 8.45
N TYR A 48 -9.35 12.36 7.89
CA TYR A 48 -8.34 11.60 8.62
C TYR A 48 -7.10 12.42 8.98
N LYS A 49 -6.72 13.41 8.18
CA LYS A 49 -5.64 14.37 8.52
C LYS A 49 -6.02 15.31 9.66
N ASN A 50 -7.30 15.67 9.78
CA ASN A 50 -7.80 16.68 10.72
C ASN A 50 -8.47 16.08 11.97
N SER A 51 -8.80 14.78 11.97
CA SER A 51 -9.44 14.15 13.13
C SER A 51 -8.45 13.99 14.30
N ASP A 52 -8.93 14.26 15.50
CA ASP A 52 -8.14 14.05 16.74
C ASP A 52 -7.72 12.59 16.93
N ASP A 53 -8.41 11.63 16.30
CA ASP A 53 -8.04 10.23 16.24
C ASP A 53 -6.71 10.02 15.48
N VAL A 54 -6.46 10.78 14.43
CA VAL A 54 -5.17 10.74 13.72
C VAL A 54 -4.04 11.24 14.61
N ARG A 55 -4.29 12.31 15.37
CA ARG A 55 -3.31 12.87 16.32
C ARG A 55 -3.03 11.94 17.49
N LYS A 56 -4.03 11.19 17.97
CA LYS A 56 -3.88 10.23 19.08
C LYS A 56 -3.06 8.99 18.69
N HIS A 57 -3.08 8.59 17.41
CA HIS A 57 -2.36 7.40 16.94
C HIS A 57 -1.02 7.73 16.26
N TYR A 58 -0.85 8.96 15.75
CA TYR A 58 0.41 9.42 15.19
C TYR A 58 1.29 9.96 16.30
N SER A 59 2.22 9.15 16.79
CA SER A 59 3.26 9.59 17.72
C SER A 59 4.58 9.75 16.96
N PRO A 60 5.18 10.94 16.96
CA PRO A 60 6.51 11.15 16.40
C PRO A 60 7.56 10.19 16.96
N GLU A 61 7.42 9.79 18.24
CA GLU A 61 8.30 8.84 18.90
C GLU A 61 8.18 7.45 18.29
N ARG A 62 6.95 6.99 18.01
CA ARG A 62 6.70 5.68 17.36
C ARG A 62 7.21 5.64 15.94
N MET A 63 7.07 6.76 15.21
CA MET A 63 7.67 6.91 13.89
C MET A 63 9.19 6.82 13.94
N LYS A 64 9.84 7.53 14.89
CA LYS A 64 11.29 7.46 15.09
C LYS A 64 11.74 6.03 15.42
N LEU A 65 10.98 5.30 16.26
CA LEU A 65 11.27 3.90 16.56
C LEU A 65 11.17 3.02 15.32
N LEU A 66 10.11 3.16 14.52
CA LEU A 66 9.98 2.40 13.28
C LEU A 66 11.12 2.68 12.30
N VAL A 67 11.44 3.95 12.08
CA VAL A 67 12.57 4.35 11.23
C VAL A 67 13.87 3.76 11.75
N HIS A 68 14.12 3.88 13.04
CA HIS A 68 15.28 3.28 13.69
C HIS A 68 15.35 1.77 13.47
N ASP A 69 14.24 1.05 13.72
CA ASP A 69 14.19 -0.41 13.57
C ASP A 69 14.41 -0.85 12.11
N VAL A 70 13.91 -0.07 11.15
CA VAL A 70 14.17 -0.28 9.72
C VAL A 70 15.64 -0.06 9.40
N GLU A 71 16.24 1.06 9.85
CA GLU A 71 17.66 1.39 9.63
C GLU A 71 18.61 0.39 10.27
N GLN A 72 18.24 -0.15 11.43
CA GLN A 72 19.01 -1.20 12.11
C GLN A 72 18.82 -2.59 11.47
N GLY A 73 17.95 -2.72 10.47
CA GLY A 73 17.67 -3.98 9.81
C GLY A 73 16.93 -4.98 10.70
N TYR A 74 16.15 -4.51 11.68
CA TYR A 74 15.34 -5.39 12.54
C TYR A 74 14.13 -5.93 11.77
N TYR A 75 13.64 -5.21 10.76
CA TYR A 75 12.73 -5.77 9.77
C TYR A 75 13.52 -6.44 8.66
N ARG A 76 13.27 -7.72 8.46
CA ARG A 76 14.02 -8.56 7.51
C ARG A 76 13.11 -9.15 6.46
N LEU A 77 13.63 -9.22 5.25
CA LEU A 77 13.01 -9.90 4.12
C LEU A 77 13.27 -11.41 4.22
N TYR A 78 12.21 -12.20 4.30
CA TYR A 78 12.23 -13.65 4.16
C TYR A 78 11.52 -14.04 2.87
N LEU A 79 11.93 -15.11 2.25
CA LEU A 79 11.35 -15.59 1.00
C LEU A 79 10.68 -16.93 1.23
N GLN A 80 9.41 -17.02 0.87
CA GLN A 80 8.67 -18.29 0.84
C GLN A 80 8.50 -18.74 -0.60
N PRO A 81 9.09 -19.88 -1.02
CA PRO A 81 8.98 -20.34 -2.40
C PRO A 81 7.57 -20.85 -2.69
N LYS A 82 7.08 -20.53 -3.89
CA LYS A 82 5.86 -21.07 -4.48
C LYS A 82 6.26 -22.06 -5.58
N PHE A 83 5.88 -23.32 -5.41
CA PHE A 83 6.23 -24.41 -6.32
C PHE A 83 5.14 -24.62 -7.36
N ASP A 84 5.56 -24.94 -8.57
CA ASP A 84 4.70 -25.51 -9.57
C ASP A 84 4.41 -26.98 -9.21
N PRO A 85 3.16 -27.39 -9.01
CA PRO A 85 2.82 -28.73 -8.57
C PRO A 85 3.12 -29.80 -9.62
N GLU A 86 3.17 -29.46 -10.92
CA GLU A 86 3.43 -30.41 -11.99
C GLU A 86 4.92 -30.67 -12.18
N THR A 87 5.74 -29.62 -12.07
CA THR A 87 7.18 -29.69 -12.35
C THR A 87 8.02 -29.79 -11.08
N GLY A 88 7.46 -29.45 -9.91
CA GLY A 88 8.20 -29.35 -8.64
C GLY A 88 9.21 -28.21 -8.60
N THR A 89 9.22 -27.33 -9.60
CA THR A 89 10.16 -26.19 -9.66
C THR A 89 9.60 -24.95 -8.98
N VAL A 90 10.49 -24.10 -8.45
CA VAL A 90 10.09 -22.79 -7.89
C VAL A 90 9.79 -21.86 -9.05
N HIS A 91 8.54 -21.41 -9.16
CA HIS A 91 8.12 -20.47 -10.20
C HIS A 91 8.05 -19.01 -9.72
N SER A 92 7.93 -18.78 -8.40
CA SER A 92 7.90 -17.46 -7.77
C SER A 92 8.22 -17.57 -6.29
N VAL A 93 8.43 -16.45 -5.63
CA VAL A 93 8.61 -16.40 -4.17
C VAL A 93 7.75 -15.30 -3.57
N GLU A 94 7.28 -15.49 -2.35
CA GLU A 94 6.61 -14.47 -1.57
C GLU A 94 7.59 -13.81 -0.61
N ALA A 95 7.62 -12.48 -0.63
CA ALA A 95 8.39 -11.66 0.29
C ALA A 95 7.60 -11.45 1.58
N LEU A 96 8.11 -12.00 2.66
CA LEU A 96 7.49 -11.93 3.97
C LEU A 96 8.38 -11.12 4.91
N SER A 97 7.79 -10.12 5.56
CA SER A 97 8.49 -9.39 6.61
C SER A 97 8.62 -10.24 7.88
N ARG A 98 9.75 -10.10 8.54
CA ARG A 98 9.99 -10.66 9.88
C ARG A 98 10.65 -9.58 10.72
N TYR A 99 10.28 -9.50 11.98
CA TYR A 99 10.88 -8.54 12.91
C TYR A 99 11.73 -9.28 13.94
N GLN A 100 12.95 -8.80 14.16
CA GLN A 100 13.85 -9.33 15.17
C GLN A 100 14.77 -8.24 15.70
N ALA A 101 14.42 -7.65 16.84
CA ALA A 101 15.32 -6.79 17.59
C ALA A 101 16.35 -7.60 18.39
N PRO A 102 17.49 -7.01 18.77
CA PRO A 102 18.49 -7.67 19.61
C PRO A 102 17.89 -8.22 20.91
N GLY A 103 18.21 -9.48 21.23
CA GLY A 103 17.69 -10.16 22.41
C GLY A 103 16.23 -10.63 22.33
N HIS A 104 15.56 -10.43 21.20
CA HIS A 104 14.19 -10.88 20.99
C HIS A 104 14.11 -12.03 19.98
N GLU A 105 13.06 -12.86 20.13
CA GLU A 105 12.75 -13.91 19.16
C GLU A 105 12.26 -13.32 17.85
N LEU A 106 12.43 -14.07 16.76
CA LEU A 106 11.90 -13.75 15.45
C LEU A 106 10.36 -13.69 15.49
N GLN A 107 9.80 -12.56 15.09
CA GLN A 107 8.35 -12.34 15.10
C GLN A 107 7.77 -12.38 13.69
N SER A 108 6.61 -13.04 13.56
CA SER A 108 5.82 -13.06 12.33
C SER A 108 5.01 -11.77 12.15
N PRO A 109 4.56 -11.45 10.92
CA PRO A 109 3.77 -10.25 10.62
C PRO A 109 2.52 -10.08 11.48
N VAL A 110 1.87 -11.17 11.86
CA VAL A 110 0.65 -11.15 12.71
C VAL A 110 0.85 -10.35 14.01
N LYS A 111 2.07 -10.31 14.54
CA LYS A 111 2.36 -9.63 15.82
C LYS A 111 2.53 -8.11 15.68
N PHE A 112 2.94 -7.59 14.50
CA PHE A 112 3.26 -6.18 14.35
C PHE A 112 2.46 -5.46 13.25
N VAL A 113 1.98 -6.15 12.21
CA VAL A 113 1.26 -5.51 11.09
C VAL A 113 0.02 -4.78 11.58
N SER A 114 -0.87 -5.47 12.32
CA SER A 114 -2.08 -4.84 12.87
C SER A 114 -1.79 -3.65 13.78
N LEU A 115 -0.66 -3.66 14.48
CA LEU A 115 -0.23 -2.52 15.30
C LEU A 115 0.21 -1.35 14.41
N LEU A 116 1.01 -1.61 13.38
CA LEU A 116 1.44 -0.59 12.43
C LEU A 116 0.27 0.01 11.64
N GLU A 117 -0.73 -0.81 11.28
CA GLU A 117 -1.97 -0.35 10.64
C GLU A 117 -2.75 0.60 11.56
N LYS A 118 -2.98 0.21 12.83
CA LYS A 118 -3.64 1.06 13.83
C LYS A 118 -2.90 2.38 14.05
N MET A 119 -1.58 2.36 14.00
CA MET A 119 -0.73 3.54 14.12
C MET A 119 -0.58 4.33 12.80
N LYS A 120 -1.15 3.84 11.68
CA LYS A 120 -0.99 4.37 10.33
C LYS A 120 0.49 4.47 9.87
N LEU A 121 1.31 3.57 10.38
CA LEU A 121 2.74 3.47 10.05
C LEU A 121 3.05 2.33 9.07
N ILE A 122 2.06 1.49 8.75
CA ILE A 122 2.24 0.31 7.90
C ILE A 122 2.81 0.66 6.51
N ARG A 123 2.45 1.84 5.96
CA ARG A 123 2.97 2.29 4.66
C ARG A 123 4.49 2.31 4.59
N TYR A 124 5.16 2.68 5.68
CA TYR A 124 6.62 2.75 5.72
C TYR A 124 7.25 1.36 5.63
N LEU A 125 6.61 0.37 6.26
CA LEU A 125 7.02 -1.02 6.14
C LEU A 125 6.75 -1.57 4.75
N ASP A 126 5.58 -1.28 4.15
CA ASP A 126 5.22 -1.76 2.81
C ASP A 126 6.21 -1.24 1.75
N PHE A 127 6.53 0.06 1.77
CA PHE A 127 7.51 0.62 0.85
C PHE A 127 8.94 0.13 1.13
N TYR A 128 9.32 -0.03 2.40
CA TYR A 128 10.60 -0.62 2.76
C TYR A 128 10.73 -2.05 2.21
N MET A 129 9.72 -2.90 2.40
CA MET A 129 9.71 -4.27 1.89
C MET A 129 9.75 -4.30 0.37
N LEU A 130 9.04 -3.39 -0.30
CA LEU A 130 9.11 -3.26 -1.76
C LEU A 130 10.53 -2.90 -2.21
N GLU A 131 11.17 -1.95 -1.57
CA GLU A 131 12.53 -1.55 -1.90
C GLU A 131 13.53 -2.69 -1.68
N GLU A 132 13.37 -3.46 -0.59
CA GLU A 132 14.18 -4.67 -0.33
C GLU A 132 14.00 -5.73 -1.44
N VAL A 133 12.77 -5.90 -1.96
CA VAL A 133 12.52 -6.80 -3.10
C VAL A 133 13.27 -6.32 -4.36
N PHE A 134 13.20 -5.04 -4.69
CA PHE A 134 13.94 -4.50 -5.83
C PHE A 134 15.46 -4.62 -5.64
N ARG A 135 15.95 -4.36 -4.44
CA ARG A 135 17.37 -4.52 -4.07
C ARG A 135 17.82 -5.97 -4.23
N LEU A 136 16.99 -6.92 -3.78
CA LEU A 136 17.25 -8.35 -3.93
C LEU A 136 17.33 -8.76 -5.41
N LEU A 137 16.35 -8.38 -6.21
CA LEU A 137 16.30 -8.69 -7.64
C LEU A 137 17.48 -8.07 -8.40
N SER A 138 17.84 -6.82 -8.07
CA SER A 138 19.01 -6.14 -8.61
C SER A 138 20.30 -6.89 -8.28
N ARG A 139 20.45 -7.37 -7.04
CA ARG A 139 21.58 -8.19 -6.63
C ARG A 139 21.61 -9.53 -7.40
N TRP A 140 20.49 -10.23 -7.52
CA TRP A 140 20.42 -11.47 -8.32
C TRP A 140 20.84 -11.24 -9.76
N LYS A 141 20.38 -10.14 -10.37
CA LYS A 141 20.78 -9.75 -11.73
C LYS A 141 22.29 -9.57 -11.82
N THR A 142 22.89 -8.83 -10.90
CA THR A 142 24.34 -8.57 -10.87
C THR A 142 25.16 -9.85 -10.65
N GLU A 143 24.63 -10.78 -9.84
CA GLU A 143 25.27 -12.07 -9.57
C GLU A 143 25.04 -13.12 -10.69
N GLY A 144 24.31 -12.75 -11.76
CA GLY A 144 23.97 -13.65 -12.87
C GLY A 144 23.01 -14.79 -12.46
N ARG A 145 22.26 -14.61 -11.39
CA ARG A 145 21.25 -15.59 -10.94
C ARG A 145 19.98 -15.46 -11.78
N PRO A 146 19.21 -16.54 -11.93
CA PRO A 146 17.90 -16.49 -12.53
C PRO A 146 16.99 -15.50 -11.77
N LEU A 147 16.33 -14.60 -12.52
CA LEU A 147 15.32 -13.72 -11.95
C LEU A 147 13.99 -14.42 -11.96
N ILE A 148 13.41 -14.59 -10.77
CA ILE A 148 12.07 -15.16 -10.58
C ILE A 148 11.14 -14.08 -10.02
N PRO A 149 9.82 -14.15 -10.32
CA PRO A 149 8.85 -13.21 -9.77
C PRO A 149 8.82 -13.25 -8.24
N VAL A 150 8.71 -12.07 -7.63
CA VAL A 150 8.59 -11.90 -6.18
C VAL A 150 7.28 -11.18 -5.88
N SER A 151 6.43 -11.76 -5.04
CA SER A 151 5.25 -11.07 -4.52
C SER A 151 5.57 -10.40 -3.19
N VAL A 152 4.96 -9.23 -2.98
CA VAL A 152 5.08 -8.43 -1.76
C VAL A 152 3.70 -7.98 -1.31
N ASN A 153 3.42 -8.14 -0.02
CA ASN A 153 2.15 -7.75 0.57
C ASN A 153 2.08 -6.23 0.76
N PHE A 154 0.95 -5.64 0.38
CA PHE A 154 0.62 -4.24 0.60
C PHE A 154 -0.67 -4.12 1.39
N SER A 155 -0.63 -3.31 2.43
CA SER A 155 -1.83 -2.91 3.16
C SER A 155 -2.72 -2.03 2.27
N ARG A 156 -4.02 -2.20 2.41
CA ARG A 156 -5.00 -1.32 1.76
C ARG A 156 -4.83 0.14 2.12
N ILE A 157 -4.40 0.43 3.35
CA ILE A 157 -4.10 1.79 3.80
C ILE A 157 -3.04 2.41 2.89
N THR A 158 -1.98 1.67 2.59
CA THR A 158 -0.91 2.12 1.69
C THR A 158 -1.39 2.31 0.25
N LEU A 159 -2.26 1.42 -0.23
CA LEU A 159 -2.80 1.51 -1.59
C LEU A 159 -3.71 2.72 -1.83
N LEU A 160 -4.28 3.28 -0.77
CA LEU A 160 -5.14 4.46 -0.84
C LEU A 160 -4.37 5.77 -0.60
N GLU A 161 -3.06 5.72 -0.43
CA GLU A 161 -2.24 6.92 -0.25
C GLU A 161 -2.11 7.71 -1.55
N SER A 162 -2.21 9.04 -1.45
CA SER A 162 -2.19 9.94 -2.62
C SER A 162 -0.85 9.93 -3.35
N ASP A 163 0.25 9.62 -2.66
CA ASP A 163 1.61 9.57 -3.18
C ASP A 163 2.08 8.16 -3.57
N LEU A 164 1.16 7.16 -3.53
CA LEU A 164 1.47 5.76 -3.85
C LEU A 164 2.29 5.62 -5.15
N PHE A 165 1.78 6.20 -6.25
CA PHE A 165 2.41 6.06 -7.58
C PHE A 165 3.74 6.79 -7.68
N GLN A 166 3.89 7.92 -6.97
CA GLN A 166 5.16 8.62 -6.88
C GLN A 166 6.20 7.74 -6.18
N MET A 167 5.88 7.21 -5.01
CA MET A 167 6.78 6.34 -4.24
C MET A 167 7.17 5.07 -5.01
N LEU A 168 6.20 4.42 -5.65
CA LEU A 168 6.47 3.25 -6.50
C LEU A 168 7.41 3.58 -7.66
N THR A 169 7.22 4.73 -8.28
CA THR A 169 8.06 5.18 -9.40
C THR A 169 9.48 5.51 -8.93
N GLU A 170 9.61 6.18 -7.79
CA GLU A 170 10.90 6.50 -7.19
C GLU A 170 11.69 5.23 -6.85
N ILE A 171 11.05 4.25 -6.20
CA ILE A 171 11.70 2.97 -5.87
C ILE A 171 12.09 2.22 -7.14
N LYS A 172 11.16 2.04 -8.07
CA LYS A 172 11.42 1.36 -9.36
C LYS A 172 12.60 1.96 -10.11
N ASN A 173 12.72 3.30 -10.14
CA ASN A 173 13.76 3.99 -10.91
C ASN A 173 15.15 3.92 -10.26
N LYS A 174 15.25 3.52 -8.98
CA LYS A 174 16.53 3.29 -8.31
C LYS A 174 17.24 2.01 -8.78
N TYR A 175 16.47 1.05 -9.32
CA TYR A 175 16.97 -0.28 -9.62
C TYR A 175 16.73 -0.65 -11.10
N ASP A 176 17.72 -1.21 -11.75
CA ASP A 176 17.61 -1.71 -13.14
C ASP A 176 16.98 -3.12 -13.15
N VAL A 177 15.70 -3.19 -12.75
CA VAL A 177 14.92 -4.41 -12.65
C VAL A 177 13.52 -4.17 -13.24
N PRO A 178 13.02 -5.08 -14.10
CA PRO A 178 11.67 -4.99 -14.63
C PRO A 178 10.61 -5.08 -13.52
N SER A 179 9.73 -4.08 -13.42
CA SER A 179 8.63 -4.09 -12.44
C SER A 179 7.66 -5.27 -12.62
N SER A 180 7.63 -5.88 -13.80
CA SER A 180 6.86 -7.11 -14.08
C SER A 180 7.32 -8.34 -13.29
N LEU A 181 8.51 -8.27 -12.68
CA LEU A 181 8.99 -9.29 -11.74
C LEU A 181 8.46 -9.07 -10.32
N VAL A 182 7.82 -7.94 -10.04
CA VAL A 182 7.25 -7.62 -8.75
C VAL A 182 5.73 -7.72 -8.82
N MET A 183 5.16 -8.52 -7.93
CA MET A 183 3.71 -8.70 -7.76
C MET A 183 3.28 -8.07 -6.44
N ILE A 184 2.37 -7.12 -6.49
CA ILE A 184 1.75 -6.55 -5.30
C ILE A 184 0.56 -7.42 -4.92
N GLU A 185 0.60 -8.03 -3.74
CA GLU A 185 -0.49 -8.81 -3.16
C GLU A 185 -1.28 -7.93 -2.20
N ILE A 186 -2.61 -7.91 -2.40
CA ILE A 186 -3.52 -7.10 -1.60
C ILE A 186 -4.27 -8.04 -0.67
N THR A 187 -4.13 -7.82 0.65
CA THR A 187 -4.75 -8.69 1.66
C THR A 187 -6.27 -8.53 1.72
N GLU A 188 -6.97 -9.66 1.80
CA GLU A 188 -8.44 -9.76 1.81
C GLU A 188 -9.07 -9.13 3.06
N SER A 189 -10.13 -8.38 2.89
CA SER A 189 -11.25 -7.99 3.76
C SER A 189 -11.88 -6.68 3.22
N ILE A 190 -12.73 -6.77 2.21
CA ILE A 190 -13.21 -5.62 1.44
C ILE A 190 -14.73 -5.53 1.56
N GLY A 191 -15.27 -4.36 1.95
CA GLY A 191 -16.65 -3.99 1.69
C GLY A 191 -16.82 -3.57 0.21
N ASP A 192 -18.03 -3.67 -0.34
CA ASP A 192 -18.31 -3.49 -1.78
C ASP A 192 -17.84 -2.15 -2.37
N ILE A 193 -17.83 -1.08 -1.59
CA ILE A 193 -17.40 0.27 -2.05
C ILE A 193 -15.87 0.33 -2.21
N GLU A 194 -15.14 -0.34 -1.33
CA GLU A 194 -13.68 -0.37 -1.39
C GLU A 194 -13.18 -1.23 -2.57
N HIS A 195 -13.98 -2.18 -3.04
CA HIS A 195 -13.61 -3.06 -4.15
C HIS A 195 -13.33 -2.28 -5.44
N LYS A 196 -14.23 -1.38 -5.83
CA LYS A 196 -14.07 -0.55 -7.04
C LYS A 196 -12.84 0.33 -7.00
N VAL A 197 -12.53 0.90 -5.83
CA VAL A 197 -11.34 1.74 -5.65
C VAL A 197 -10.07 0.91 -5.80
N ILE A 198 -10.02 -0.27 -5.16
CA ILE A 198 -8.89 -1.19 -5.27
C ILE A 198 -8.71 -1.67 -6.71
N GLU A 199 -9.80 -1.94 -7.43
CA GLU A 199 -9.74 -2.29 -8.86
C GLU A 199 -9.14 -1.15 -9.71
N ALA A 200 -9.56 0.10 -9.45
CA ALA A 200 -9.02 1.27 -10.15
C ALA A 200 -7.53 1.46 -9.87
N VAL A 201 -7.10 1.36 -8.60
CA VAL A 201 -5.69 1.37 -8.19
C VAL A 201 -4.96 0.22 -8.86
N GLY A 202 -5.52 -0.99 -8.84
CA GLY A 202 -4.96 -2.17 -9.49
C GLY A 202 -4.76 -1.98 -10.99
N SER A 203 -5.72 -1.35 -11.67
CA SER A 203 -5.59 -1.02 -13.09
C SER A 203 -4.43 -0.04 -13.35
N LYS A 204 -4.28 0.99 -12.52
CA LYS A 204 -3.15 1.94 -12.61
C LYS A 204 -1.81 1.26 -12.34
N LEU A 205 -1.74 0.37 -11.35
CA LEU A 205 -0.53 -0.39 -11.03
C LEU A 205 -0.10 -1.28 -12.19
N ARG A 206 -1.06 -1.98 -12.84
CA ARG A 206 -0.79 -2.77 -14.05
C ARG A 206 -0.24 -1.91 -15.20
N LYS A 207 -0.80 -0.71 -15.40
CA LYS A 207 -0.28 0.26 -16.40
C LYS A 207 1.12 0.74 -16.06
N ALA A 208 1.49 0.81 -14.78
CA ALA A 208 2.85 1.12 -14.33
C ALA A 208 3.83 -0.06 -14.46
N GLY A 209 3.33 -1.25 -14.87
CA GLY A 209 4.11 -2.44 -15.14
C GLY A 209 4.22 -3.43 -14.00
N PHE A 210 3.51 -3.23 -12.90
CA PHE A 210 3.46 -4.16 -11.78
C PHE A 210 2.45 -5.28 -12.04
N ARG A 211 2.71 -6.46 -11.47
CA ARG A 211 1.70 -7.51 -11.34
C ARG A 211 0.89 -7.29 -10.07
N ILE A 212 -0.36 -7.74 -10.08
CA ILE A 212 -1.27 -7.60 -8.93
C ILE A 212 -2.01 -8.90 -8.72
N SER A 213 -2.06 -9.32 -7.46
CA SER A 213 -2.91 -10.39 -6.93
C SER A 213 -3.86 -9.81 -5.88
N LEU A 214 -5.12 -10.23 -5.93
CA LEU A 214 -6.18 -9.92 -4.96
C LEU A 214 -6.47 -11.16 -4.14
#